data_f392393419a49033db57e09cece22b4d
#
_entry.id   f392393419a49033db57e09cece22b4d
#
_cell.length_a   1.000
_cell.length_b   1.000
_cell.length_c   1.000
_cell.angle_alpha   90.00
_cell.angle_beta   90.00
_cell.angle_gamma   90.00
#
_symmetry.space_group_name_H-M   'P 1'
#
loop_
_entity.id
_entity.type
_entity.pdbx_description
1 polymer ?
#
loop_
_entity_poly.entity_id
_entity_poly.type
_entity_poly.pdbx_seq_one_letter_code
_entity_poly.pdbx_strand_id
1 'polypeptide(L)'
;ADLYELKIAGLLHDCGKVTTPVHVVDKSTKLQTIYDRIELIDTRFEVLKRDAQIAMLRKLLELRPKQDAAAETECWDGYRDDLKQLDDERAFLRQVNVGSEAMSKDDQQRVREIGEARSWRNPEGVDADFLSADEIENLTIRSGTLTAREREIINHHIVATLRMLEALPWPKHLEKVPEDAGGHHERMD
;
A
#
# COMPACT_ATOMS: atom_id res chain seq x y z
N ALA A 1 36.01 19.69 -7.91
CA ALA A 1 35.93 18.79 -6.74
C ALA A 1 37.01 17.71 -6.87
N ASP A 2 37.71 17.42 -5.79
CA ASP A 2 38.65 16.30 -5.73
C ASP A 2 37.79 15.01 -5.78
N LEU A 3 38.21 14.03 -6.60
CA LEU A 3 37.48 12.73 -6.68
C LEU A 3 37.33 12.05 -5.31
N TYR A 4 38.30 12.29 -4.42
CA TYR A 4 38.22 11.77 -3.05
C TYR A 4 37.15 12.47 -2.23
N GLU A 5 37.04 13.79 -2.32
CA GLU A 5 36.00 14.59 -1.67
C GLU A 5 34.59 14.15 -2.14
N LEU A 6 34.38 14.03 -3.45
CA LEU A 6 33.15 13.55 -4.03
C LEU A 6 32.78 12.11 -3.59
N LYS A 7 33.80 11.24 -3.46
CA LYS A 7 33.60 9.88 -2.94
C LYS A 7 33.11 9.90 -1.49
N ILE A 8 33.67 10.74 -0.64
CA ILE A 8 33.25 10.87 0.77
C ILE A 8 31.82 11.44 0.84
N ALA A 9 31.51 12.47 0.05
CA ALA A 9 30.17 13.02 -0.06
C ALA A 9 29.17 11.93 -0.49
N GLY A 10 29.50 11.13 -1.50
CA GLY A 10 28.69 10.01 -1.98
C GLY A 10 28.49 8.88 -0.94
N LEU A 11 29.42 8.69 0.00
CA LEU A 11 29.25 7.74 1.10
C LEU A 11 28.33 8.27 2.22
N LEU A 12 28.29 9.59 2.40
CA LEU A 12 27.62 10.24 3.52
C LEU A 12 26.30 10.91 3.14
N HIS A 13 25.95 11.00 1.84
CA HIS A 13 24.79 11.73 1.34
C HIS A 13 23.47 11.35 2.01
N ASP A 14 23.35 10.11 2.44
CA ASP A 14 22.17 9.52 3.04
C ASP A 14 22.26 9.30 4.57
N CYS A 15 23.32 9.79 5.23
CA CYS A 15 23.50 9.55 6.67
C CYS A 15 22.31 10.06 7.51
N GLY A 16 21.61 11.09 7.07
CA GLY A 16 20.41 11.61 7.71
C GLY A 16 19.22 10.64 7.72
N LYS A 17 19.21 9.59 6.89
CA LYS A 17 18.17 8.56 6.92
C LYS A 17 18.07 7.83 8.26
N VAL A 18 19.14 7.87 9.08
CA VAL A 18 19.09 7.33 10.46
C VAL A 18 18.01 8.00 11.32
N THR A 19 17.59 9.21 10.98
CA THR A 19 16.51 9.93 11.67
C THR A 19 15.11 9.61 11.13
N THR A 20 15.02 8.88 10.01
CA THR A 20 13.75 8.51 9.37
C THR A 20 13.20 7.25 10.02
N PRO A 21 11.89 7.20 10.35
CA PRO A 21 11.27 6.00 10.91
C PRO A 21 11.45 4.78 10.00
N VAL A 22 11.80 3.63 10.57
CA VAL A 22 12.09 2.39 9.85
C VAL A 22 10.94 1.98 8.92
N HIS A 23 9.70 2.09 9.38
CA HIS A 23 8.52 1.75 8.59
C HIS A 23 8.30 2.64 7.35
N VAL A 24 8.99 3.77 7.26
CA VAL A 24 9.00 4.64 6.07
C VAL A 24 10.17 4.29 5.16
N VAL A 25 11.38 4.10 5.73
CA VAL A 25 12.60 3.77 4.97
C VAL A 25 12.47 2.40 4.29
N ASP A 26 11.96 1.40 5.02
CA ASP A 26 11.89 0.00 4.57
C ASP A 26 10.53 -0.37 3.94
N LYS A 27 9.67 0.63 3.67
CA LYS A 27 8.33 0.38 3.13
C LYS A 27 8.38 -0.23 1.72
N SER A 28 8.20 -1.55 1.62
CA SER A 28 8.29 -2.29 0.37
C SER A 28 6.96 -2.40 -0.40
N THR A 29 5.81 -2.29 0.31
CA THR A 29 4.48 -2.33 -0.28
C THR A 29 3.65 -1.12 0.17
N LYS A 30 2.60 -0.80 -0.58
CA LYS A 30 1.76 0.39 -0.28
C LYS A 30 1.08 0.32 1.08
N LEU A 31 0.63 -0.87 1.50
CA LEU A 31 -0.07 -1.09 2.77
C LEU A 31 0.86 -1.45 3.93
N GLN A 32 2.17 -1.53 3.70
CA GLN A 32 3.10 -1.87 4.76
C GLN A 32 3.21 -0.73 5.78
N THR A 33 3.15 -1.11 7.05
CA THR A 33 3.48 -0.28 8.21
C THR A 33 4.45 -1.08 9.09
N ILE A 34 4.04 -1.63 10.23
CA ILE A 34 4.79 -2.63 11.02
C ILE A 34 4.71 -4.00 10.32
N TYR A 35 3.59 -4.27 9.66
CA TYR A 35 3.35 -5.44 8.81
C TYR A 35 2.55 -5.03 7.57
N ASP A 36 2.50 -5.89 6.55
CA ASP A 36 1.71 -5.61 5.34
C ASP A 36 0.22 -5.89 5.61
N ARG A 37 -0.58 -4.83 5.62
CA ARG A 37 -2.03 -4.88 5.90
C ARG A 37 -2.85 -5.57 4.81
N ILE A 38 -2.23 -5.96 3.69
CA ILE A 38 -2.90 -6.76 2.66
C ILE A 38 -3.45 -8.08 3.23
N GLU A 39 -2.80 -8.64 4.25
CA GLU A 39 -3.26 -9.86 4.92
C GLU A 39 -4.59 -9.66 5.66
N LEU A 40 -4.85 -8.46 6.20
CA LEU A 40 -6.14 -8.11 6.78
C LEU A 40 -7.23 -8.01 5.72
N ILE A 41 -6.90 -7.43 4.56
CA ILE A 41 -7.83 -7.35 3.43
C ILE A 41 -8.15 -8.75 2.92
N ASP A 42 -7.16 -9.62 2.81
CA ASP A 42 -7.36 -11.03 2.47
C ASP A 42 -8.32 -11.74 3.45
N THR A 43 -8.15 -11.47 4.73
CA THR A 43 -9.04 -12.02 5.77
C THR A 43 -10.47 -11.51 5.61
N ARG A 44 -10.66 -10.23 5.26
CA ARG A 44 -11.99 -9.68 4.97
C ARG A 44 -12.62 -10.35 3.74
N PHE A 45 -11.85 -10.62 2.67
CA PHE A 45 -12.35 -11.40 1.53
C PHE A 45 -12.81 -12.79 1.94
N GLU A 46 -12.08 -13.47 2.84
CA GLU A 46 -12.51 -14.77 3.34
C GLU A 46 -13.79 -14.69 4.20
N VAL A 47 -14.03 -13.58 4.89
CA VAL A 47 -15.32 -13.34 5.57
C VAL A 47 -16.44 -13.18 4.54
N LEU A 48 -16.24 -12.35 3.50
CA LEU A 48 -17.24 -12.15 2.44
C LEU A 48 -17.58 -13.46 1.71
N LYS A 49 -16.61 -14.34 1.45
CA LYS A 49 -16.85 -15.66 0.85
C LYS A 49 -17.72 -16.54 1.73
N ARG A 50 -17.50 -16.52 3.05
CA ARG A 50 -18.33 -17.26 4.01
C ARG A 50 -19.73 -16.70 4.10
N ASP A 51 -19.88 -15.38 4.07
CA ASP A 51 -21.18 -14.72 4.07
C ASP A 51 -21.96 -15.06 2.80
N ALA A 52 -21.32 -15.06 1.63
CA ALA A 52 -21.91 -15.50 0.36
C ALA A 52 -22.34 -16.98 0.43
N GLN A 53 -21.50 -17.85 1.03
CA GLN A 53 -21.84 -19.25 1.24
C GLN A 53 -23.06 -19.43 2.15
N ILE A 54 -23.13 -18.68 3.25
CA ILE A 54 -24.25 -18.71 4.18
C ILE A 54 -25.53 -18.23 3.49
N ALA A 55 -25.45 -17.15 2.70
CA ALA A 55 -26.58 -16.62 1.94
C ALA A 55 -27.09 -17.65 0.91
N MET A 56 -26.19 -18.27 0.16
CA MET A 56 -26.50 -19.35 -0.78
C MET A 56 -27.19 -20.53 -0.08
N LEU A 57 -26.63 -21.02 1.03
CA LEU A 57 -27.19 -22.15 1.77
C LEU A 57 -28.58 -21.84 2.33
N ARG A 58 -28.82 -20.62 2.83
CA ARG A 58 -30.15 -20.17 3.28
C ARG A 58 -31.15 -20.20 2.13
N LYS A 59 -30.77 -19.66 0.96
CA LYS A 59 -31.61 -19.67 -0.24
C LYS A 59 -31.96 -21.10 -0.70
N LEU A 60 -30.98 -22.00 -0.69
CA LEU A 60 -31.22 -23.43 -0.99
C LEU A 60 -32.19 -24.09 -0.01
N LEU A 61 -32.10 -23.80 1.29
CA LEU A 61 -33.03 -24.33 2.28
C LEU A 61 -34.49 -23.86 2.03
N GLU A 62 -34.67 -22.62 1.56
CA GLU A 62 -35.97 -22.07 1.18
C GLU A 62 -36.54 -22.69 -0.12
N LEU A 63 -35.69 -23.11 -1.04
CA LEU A 63 -36.04 -23.73 -2.32
C LEU A 63 -36.37 -25.22 -2.18
N ARG A 64 -35.77 -25.95 -1.24
CA ARG A 64 -35.94 -27.39 -1.03
C ARG A 64 -37.40 -27.85 -0.98
N PRO A 65 -38.33 -27.21 -0.24
CA PRO A 65 -39.75 -27.63 -0.20
C PRO A 65 -40.43 -27.49 -1.56
N LYS A 66 -39.94 -26.62 -2.44
CA LYS A 66 -40.52 -26.32 -3.76
C LYS A 66 -40.08 -27.29 -4.85
N GLN A 67 -39.04 -28.08 -4.61
CA GLN A 67 -38.40 -29.01 -5.56
C GLN A 67 -38.04 -28.34 -6.90
N ASP A 68 -37.61 -27.08 -6.86
CA ASP A 68 -37.26 -26.27 -8.04
C ASP A 68 -35.79 -26.44 -8.37
N ALA A 69 -35.45 -27.46 -9.15
CA ALA A 69 -34.07 -27.76 -9.55
C ALA A 69 -33.43 -26.64 -10.40
N ALA A 70 -34.25 -25.89 -11.16
CA ALA A 70 -33.73 -24.78 -11.97
C ALA A 70 -33.25 -23.63 -11.07
N ALA A 71 -34.09 -23.24 -10.09
CA ALA A 71 -33.75 -22.22 -9.11
C ALA A 71 -32.57 -22.63 -8.20
N GLU A 72 -32.45 -23.92 -7.87
CA GLU A 72 -31.28 -24.44 -7.14
C GLU A 72 -29.99 -24.29 -7.98
N THR A 73 -30.03 -24.61 -9.27
CA THR A 73 -28.89 -24.45 -10.19
C THR A 73 -28.49 -22.99 -10.32
N GLU A 74 -29.46 -22.09 -10.53
CA GLU A 74 -29.21 -20.65 -10.59
C GLU A 74 -28.55 -20.11 -9.29
N CYS A 75 -28.98 -20.62 -8.13
CA CYS A 75 -28.40 -20.26 -6.84
C CYS A 75 -26.93 -20.68 -6.73
N TRP A 76 -26.57 -21.89 -7.22
CA TRP A 76 -25.19 -22.36 -7.28
C TRP A 76 -24.33 -21.58 -8.28
N ASP A 77 -24.89 -21.25 -9.44
CA ASP A 77 -24.18 -20.47 -10.46
C ASP A 77 -23.88 -19.06 -9.95
N GLY A 78 -24.87 -18.38 -9.37
CA GLY A 78 -24.68 -17.07 -8.76
C GLY A 78 -23.61 -17.08 -7.66
N TYR A 79 -23.61 -18.09 -6.78
CA TYR A 79 -22.57 -18.23 -5.77
C TYR A 79 -21.17 -18.43 -6.38
N ARG A 80 -21.03 -19.20 -7.45
CA ARG A 80 -19.75 -19.39 -8.14
C ARG A 80 -19.25 -18.09 -8.78
N ASP A 81 -20.15 -17.32 -9.35
CA ASP A 81 -19.83 -16.02 -9.94
C ASP A 81 -19.39 -15.02 -8.88
N ASP A 82 -20.07 -14.97 -7.72
CA ASP A 82 -19.67 -14.16 -6.56
C ASP A 82 -18.27 -14.52 -6.07
N LEU A 83 -17.95 -15.81 -5.90
CA LEU A 83 -16.64 -16.26 -5.48
C LEU A 83 -15.56 -15.84 -6.48
N LYS A 84 -15.82 -16.01 -7.77
CA LYS A 84 -14.88 -15.63 -8.82
C LYS A 84 -14.60 -14.12 -8.79
N GLN A 85 -15.65 -13.30 -8.64
CA GLN A 85 -15.50 -11.87 -8.54
C GLN A 85 -14.65 -11.48 -7.32
N LEU A 86 -14.90 -12.09 -6.15
CA LEU A 86 -14.13 -11.86 -4.93
C LEU A 86 -12.64 -12.23 -5.12
N ASP A 87 -12.35 -13.34 -5.78
CA ASP A 87 -10.98 -13.76 -6.07
C ASP A 87 -10.27 -12.82 -7.05
N ASP A 88 -10.97 -12.36 -8.10
CA ASP A 88 -10.44 -11.40 -9.07
C ASP A 88 -10.14 -10.03 -8.42
N GLU A 89 -11.01 -9.55 -7.55
CA GLU A 89 -10.81 -8.31 -6.79
C GLU A 89 -9.66 -8.44 -5.78
N ARG A 90 -9.57 -9.57 -5.07
CA ARG A 90 -8.46 -9.87 -4.16
C ARG A 90 -7.12 -9.89 -4.89
N ALA A 91 -7.03 -10.59 -6.02
CA ALA A 91 -5.84 -10.66 -6.83
C ALA A 91 -5.41 -9.26 -7.33
N PHE A 92 -6.36 -8.45 -7.76
CA PHE A 92 -6.12 -7.08 -8.17
C PHE A 92 -5.56 -6.21 -7.02
N LEU A 93 -6.17 -6.24 -5.82
CA LEU A 93 -5.68 -5.46 -4.68
C LEU A 93 -4.28 -5.90 -4.25
N ARG A 94 -3.96 -7.19 -4.30
CA ARG A 94 -2.60 -7.69 -4.07
C ARG A 94 -1.60 -7.17 -5.11
N GLN A 95 -1.99 -7.16 -6.37
CA GLN A 95 -1.14 -6.63 -7.45
C GLN A 95 -0.83 -5.14 -7.24
N VAL A 96 -1.83 -4.32 -6.98
CA VAL A 96 -1.62 -2.87 -6.81
C VAL A 96 -0.88 -2.52 -5.51
N ASN A 97 -0.92 -3.38 -4.49
CA ASN A 97 -0.20 -3.20 -3.24
C ASN A 97 1.32 -3.25 -3.43
N VAL A 98 1.83 -4.01 -4.39
CA VAL A 98 3.28 -4.13 -4.65
C VAL A 98 3.90 -2.76 -5.01
N GLY A 99 3.12 -1.83 -5.53
CA GLY A 99 3.62 -0.56 -6.04
C GLY A 99 4.13 -0.69 -7.47
N SER A 100 4.05 0.39 -8.21
CA SER A 100 4.49 0.47 -9.61
C SER A 100 5.08 1.84 -9.92
N GLU A 101 5.75 1.96 -11.06
CA GLU A 101 6.24 3.26 -11.53
C GLU A 101 5.10 4.22 -11.89
N ALA A 102 3.99 3.69 -12.40
CA ALA A 102 2.80 4.49 -12.71
C ALA A 102 1.51 3.64 -12.63
N MET A 103 0.70 3.89 -11.63
CA MET A 103 -0.66 3.34 -11.53
C MET A 103 -1.61 4.16 -12.43
N SER A 104 -2.45 3.48 -13.22
CA SER A 104 -3.44 4.15 -14.08
C SER A 104 -4.55 4.80 -13.25
N LYS A 105 -5.26 5.77 -13.85
CA LYS A 105 -6.45 6.36 -13.21
C LYS A 105 -7.58 5.35 -13.07
N ASP A 106 -7.69 4.43 -14.02
CA ASP A 106 -8.71 3.39 -14.04
C ASP A 106 -8.47 2.39 -12.90
N ASP A 107 -7.21 2.02 -12.65
CA ASP A 107 -6.86 1.17 -11.49
C ASP A 107 -7.14 1.87 -10.17
N GLN A 108 -6.82 3.17 -10.06
CA GLN A 108 -7.15 3.95 -8.86
C GLN A 108 -8.67 4.00 -8.64
N GLN A 109 -9.44 4.16 -9.71
CA GLN A 109 -10.89 4.18 -9.63
C GLN A 109 -11.43 2.81 -9.23
N ARG A 110 -10.90 1.72 -9.81
CA ARG A 110 -11.28 0.35 -9.45
C ARG A 110 -11.03 0.03 -7.97
N VAL A 111 -9.92 0.51 -7.38
CA VAL A 111 -9.69 0.37 -5.93
C VAL A 111 -10.80 1.01 -5.12
N ARG A 112 -11.22 2.24 -5.49
CA ARG A 112 -12.32 2.94 -4.80
C ARG A 112 -13.64 2.20 -4.94
N GLU A 113 -13.96 1.76 -6.15
CA GLU A 113 -15.19 0.99 -6.43
C GLU A 113 -15.26 -0.30 -5.61
N ILE A 114 -14.16 -1.04 -5.47
CA ILE A 114 -14.09 -2.23 -4.61
C ILE A 114 -14.36 -1.86 -3.15
N GLY A 115 -13.77 -0.74 -2.67
CA GLY A 115 -13.96 -0.27 -1.30
C GLY A 115 -15.39 0.16 -1.00
N GLU A 116 -16.04 0.85 -1.95
CA GLU A 116 -17.39 1.41 -1.81
C GLU A 116 -18.50 0.37 -2.05
N ALA A 117 -18.29 -0.57 -2.98
CA ALA A 117 -19.29 -1.57 -3.34
C ALA A 117 -19.51 -2.63 -2.25
N ARG A 118 -18.63 -2.74 -1.29
CA ARG A 118 -18.64 -3.82 -0.31
C ARG A 118 -18.60 -3.30 1.11
N SER A 119 -19.35 -3.95 1.98
CA SER A 119 -19.22 -3.86 3.43
C SER A 119 -18.92 -5.23 4.00
N TRP A 120 -18.36 -5.29 5.18
CA TRP A 120 -18.12 -6.54 5.88
C TRP A 120 -18.51 -6.41 7.34
N ARG A 121 -18.88 -7.51 7.96
CA ARG A 121 -19.24 -7.52 9.37
C ARG A 121 -17.97 -7.66 10.20
N ASN A 122 -17.64 -6.60 10.93
CA ASN A 122 -16.44 -6.55 11.75
C ASN A 122 -16.56 -7.43 13.01
N PRO A 123 -15.48 -7.64 13.80
CA PRO A 123 -15.50 -8.45 15.01
C PRO A 123 -16.50 -7.97 16.07
N GLU A 124 -16.83 -6.68 16.07
CA GLU A 124 -17.83 -6.09 16.96
C GLU A 124 -19.29 -6.37 16.49
N GLY A 125 -19.44 -7.03 15.34
CA GLY A 125 -20.76 -7.35 14.77
C GLY A 125 -21.44 -6.18 14.07
N VAL A 126 -20.69 -5.12 13.73
CA VAL A 126 -21.17 -3.93 13.02
C VAL A 126 -20.71 -4.00 11.56
N ASP A 127 -21.59 -3.55 10.66
CA ASP A 127 -21.22 -3.41 9.25
C ASP A 127 -20.24 -2.24 9.09
N ALA A 128 -19.11 -2.50 8.48
CA ALA A 128 -18.01 -1.55 8.26
C ALA A 128 -17.63 -1.52 6.78
N ASP A 129 -17.03 -0.41 6.35
CA ASP A 129 -16.47 -0.28 5.00
C ASP A 129 -15.43 -1.37 4.75
N PHE A 130 -15.44 -1.93 3.54
CA PHE A 130 -14.50 -3.00 3.19
C PHE A 130 -13.05 -2.53 3.19
N LEU A 131 -12.78 -1.33 2.66
CA LEU A 131 -11.50 -0.64 2.75
C LEU A 131 -11.67 0.63 3.57
N SER A 132 -10.75 0.87 4.50
CA SER A 132 -10.69 2.14 5.22
C SER A 132 -10.19 3.27 4.30
N ALA A 133 -10.46 4.53 4.66
CA ALA A 133 -9.97 5.69 3.91
C ALA A 133 -8.44 5.70 3.78
N ASP A 134 -7.71 5.28 4.82
CA ASP A 134 -6.26 5.17 4.81
C ASP A 134 -5.78 4.04 3.86
N GLU A 135 -6.47 2.89 3.81
CA GLU A 135 -6.15 1.82 2.88
C GLU A 135 -6.39 2.25 1.42
N ILE A 136 -7.47 2.98 1.14
CA ILE A 136 -7.74 3.55 -0.19
C ILE A 136 -6.67 4.57 -0.57
N GLU A 137 -6.27 5.49 0.33
CA GLU A 137 -5.20 6.45 0.08
C GLU A 137 -3.90 5.73 -0.29
N ASN A 138 -3.50 4.73 0.50
CA ASN A 138 -2.28 3.97 0.26
C ASN A 138 -2.34 3.17 -1.05
N LEU A 139 -3.41 2.41 -1.29
CA LEU A 139 -3.55 1.59 -2.50
C LEU A 139 -3.62 2.42 -3.79
N THR A 140 -4.12 3.67 -3.71
CA THR A 140 -4.23 4.57 -4.87
C THR A 140 -3.00 5.44 -5.11
N ILE A 141 -1.89 5.21 -4.40
CA ILE A 141 -0.60 5.87 -4.67
C ILE A 141 -0.22 5.64 -6.12
N ARG A 142 0.02 6.72 -6.86
CA ARG A 142 0.31 6.67 -8.30
C ARG A 142 1.65 6.03 -8.62
N SER A 143 2.68 6.34 -7.84
CA SER A 143 4.06 5.89 -8.08
C SER A 143 4.77 5.55 -6.78
N GLY A 144 5.37 4.36 -6.74
CA GLY A 144 6.05 3.83 -5.56
C GLY A 144 5.07 3.38 -4.47
N THR A 145 5.56 3.36 -3.23
CA THR A 145 4.85 2.81 -2.07
C THR A 145 4.53 3.85 -1.00
N LEU A 146 5.13 5.06 -1.06
CA LEU A 146 5.01 6.10 -0.04
C LEU A 146 3.86 7.06 -0.33
N THR A 147 3.05 7.36 0.68
CA THR A 147 2.10 8.47 0.67
C THR A 147 2.82 9.81 0.56
N ALA A 148 2.10 10.90 0.25
CA ALA A 148 2.66 12.24 0.22
C ALA A 148 3.33 12.62 1.56
N ARG A 149 2.68 12.31 2.68
CA ARG A 149 3.20 12.56 4.03
C ARG A 149 4.49 11.75 4.32
N GLU A 150 4.52 10.49 3.94
CA GLU A 150 5.72 9.64 4.11
C GLU A 150 6.88 10.13 3.23
N ARG A 151 6.60 10.64 2.03
CA ARG A 151 7.62 11.28 1.18
C ARG A 151 8.19 12.55 1.81
N GLU A 152 7.38 13.36 2.47
CA GLU A 152 7.87 14.52 3.24
C GLU A 152 8.79 14.06 4.38
N ILE A 153 8.40 13.01 5.11
CA ILE A 153 9.20 12.45 6.20
C ILE A 153 10.56 11.95 5.68
N ILE A 154 10.56 11.14 4.61
CA ILE A 154 11.84 10.62 4.09
C ILE A 154 12.69 11.74 3.48
N ASN A 155 12.11 12.72 2.80
CA ASN A 155 12.85 13.83 2.21
C ASN A 155 13.51 14.72 3.28
N HIS A 156 13.00 14.73 4.50
CA HIS A 156 13.62 15.46 5.62
C HIS A 156 15.03 14.96 5.96
N HIS A 157 15.42 13.73 5.53
CA HIS A 157 16.76 13.21 5.74
C HIS A 157 17.85 14.14 5.14
N ILE A 158 17.55 14.89 4.08
CA ILE A 158 18.48 15.83 3.46
C ILE A 158 18.90 16.89 4.48
N VAL A 159 17.90 17.49 5.16
CA VAL A 159 18.14 18.50 6.21
C VAL A 159 18.93 17.90 7.37
N ALA A 160 18.59 16.66 7.77
CA ALA A 160 19.33 15.95 8.80
C ALA A 160 20.77 15.65 8.38
N THR A 161 21.00 15.18 7.14
CA THR A 161 22.33 14.96 6.57
C THR A 161 23.18 16.24 6.62
N LEU A 162 22.67 17.36 6.10
CA LEU A 162 23.38 18.62 6.11
C LEU A 162 23.76 19.05 7.53
N ARG A 163 22.80 19.04 8.47
CA ARG A 163 23.07 19.39 9.88
C ARG A 163 24.12 18.49 10.53
N MET A 164 24.11 17.19 10.24
CA MET A 164 25.11 16.25 10.76
C MET A 164 26.49 16.55 10.18
N LEU A 165 26.58 16.77 8.86
CA LEU A 165 27.85 17.01 8.20
C LEU A 165 28.43 18.39 8.54
N GLU A 166 27.62 19.44 8.60
CA GLU A 166 28.07 20.80 8.97
C GLU A 166 28.56 20.88 10.43
N ALA A 167 28.13 19.99 11.31
CA ALA A 167 28.60 19.91 12.69
C ALA A 167 29.99 19.29 12.83
N LEU A 168 30.56 18.70 11.76
CA LEU A 168 31.86 18.04 11.79
C LEU A 168 32.99 19.01 11.45
N PRO A 169 34.16 18.91 12.12
CA PRO A 169 35.36 19.73 11.80
C PRO A 169 36.06 19.16 10.56
N TRP A 170 35.66 19.57 9.38
CA TRP A 170 36.26 19.10 8.12
C TRP A 170 37.67 19.65 7.89
N PRO A 171 38.61 18.81 7.46
CA PRO A 171 39.88 19.29 6.98
C PRO A 171 39.73 20.05 5.66
N LYS A 172 40.68 20.98 5.35
CA LYS A 172 40.61 21.87 4.17
C LYS A 172 40.30 21.18 2.83
N HIS A 173 40.78 19.96 2.65
CA HIS A 173 40.58 19.20 1.41
C HIS A 173 39.25 18.43 1.35
N LEU A 174 38.39 18.56 2.36
CA LEU A 174 37.05 17.94 2.46
C LEU A 174 35.94 18.94 2.87
N GLU A 175 36.25 20.24 2.80
CA GLU A 175 35.32 21.31 3.24
C GLU A 175 34.00 21.33 2.44
N LYS A 176 34.03 20.84 1.18
CA LYS A 176 32.83 20.80 0.32
C LYS A 176 31.97 19.57 0.48
N VAL A 177 32.38 18.58 1.28
CA VAL A 177 31.60 17.36 1.51
C VAL A 177 30.16 17.63 1.92
N PRO A 178 29.85 18.57 2.85
CA PRO A 178 28.46 18.89 3.18
C PRO A 178 27.63 19.42 1.99
N GLU A 179 28.23 20.34 1.20
CA GLU A 179 27.60 20.91 0.01
C GLU A 179 27.33 19.85 -1.06
N ASP A 180 28.36 19.07 -1.41
CA ASP A 180 28.31 18.02 -2.42
C ASP A 180 27.30 16.90 -1.99
N ALA A 181 27.27 16.56 -0.71
CA ALA A 181 26.31 15.59 -0.17
C ALA A 181 24.86 16.11 -0.19
N GLY A 182 24.64 17.42 0.02
CA GLY A 182 23.32 18.04 -0.05
C GLY A 182 22.75 18.14 -1.46
N GLY A 183 23.63 18.26 -2.48
CA GLY A 183 23.23 18.49 -3.87
C GLY A 183 22.62 17.27 -4.58
N HIS A 184 22.63 16.07 -4.00
CA HIS A 184 22.17 14.84 -4.66
C HIS A 184 20.67 14.80 -4.99
N HIS A 185 19.86 15.69 -4.41
CA HIS A 185 18.44 15.87 -4.71
C HIS A 185 18.13 17.11 -5.56
N GLU A 186 19.15 17.88 -5.96
CA GLU A 186 18.97 19.02 -6.86
C GLU A 186 18.58 18.51 -8.25
N ARG A 187 17.53 19.12 -8.82
CA ARG A 187 17.16 18.87 -10.21
C ARG A 187 18.13 19.62 -11.11
N MET A 188 18.74 18.90 -12.02
CA MET A 188 19.41 19.55 -13.15
C MET A 188 18.33 20.01 -14.12
N ASP A 189 18.04 21.32 -14.12
CA ASP A 189 17.13 21.97 -15.06
C ASP A 189 17.78 22.06 -16.46
#